data_7ef97dacab6f5367444a02053dc52251
#
_entry.id   7ef97dacab6f5367444a02053dc52251
#
_cell.length_a   1.000
_cell.length_b   1.000
_cell.length_c   1.000
_cell.angle_alpha   90.00
_cell.angle_beta   90.00
_cell.angle_gamma   90.00
#
_symmetry.space_group_name_H-M   'P 1'
#
loop_
_entity.id
_entity.type
_entity.pdbx_description
1 polymer ?
#
loop_
_entity_poly.entity_id
_entity_poly.type
_entity_poly.pdbx_seq_one_letter_code
_entity_poly.pdbx_strand_id
1 'polypeptide(L)'
;HNNKKIGNFNFKKKLTALRLEYQNSLRGEFYLNKLILKSIYPFGVIRTKTNFYPKTKIIVYPKKIKPTDSLLSEFAISKNIKLDEFEGIDEYKYGDNYSKIAWKKSTIDKKYVKIFSDKKKISNSILDIDKFNHINFEQLLSNVVYIVKLYYTNKANLTIKHKDKFFELDNNQQSLNQILKYLAYVKN
;
A
#
# COMPACT_ATOMS: atom_id res chain seq x y z
N HIS A 1 -24.21 -9.99 -16.83
CA HIS A 1 -22.91 -9.65 -17.46
C HIS A 1 -22.81 -8.14 -17.64
N ASN A 2 -22.27 -7.43 -16.64
CA ASN A 2 -22.01 -6.00 -16.76
C ASN A 2 -20.79 -5.78 -17.67
N ASN A 3 -21.02 -5.38 -18.91
CA ASN A 3 -20.00 -4.89 -19.82
C ASN A 3 -19.46 -3.54 -19.29
N LYS A 4 -18.49 -3.55 -18.40
CA LYS A 4 -17.88 -2.32 -17.90
C LYS A 4 -16.97 -1.75 -18.99
N LYS A 5 -17.21 -0.51 -19.42
CA LYS A 5 -16.30 0.21 -20.32
C LYS A 5 -15.03 0.58 -19.56
N ILE A 6 -13.88 0.13 -20.05
CA ILE A 6 -12.60 0.35 -19.38
C ILE A 6 -11.93 1.64 -19.85
N GLY A 7 -12.10 2.03 -21.12
CA GLY A 7 -11.56 3.28 -21.64
C GLY A 7 -11.66 3.41 -23.14
N ASN A 8 -11.28 4.57 -23.64
CA ASN A 8 -11.08 4.86 -25.06
C ASN A 8 -9.58 4.98 -25.32
N PHE A 9 -9.11 4.36 -26.38
CA PHE A 9 -7.68 4.33 -26.74
C PHE A 9 -7.49 4.77 -28.17
N ASN A 10 -6.45 5.56 -28.41
CA ASN A 10 -6.08 5.98 -29.75
C ASN A 10 -4.75 5.30 -30.14
N PHE A 11 -4.79 4.45 -31.16
CA PHE A 11 -3.65 3.69 -31.63
C PHE A 11 -2.90 4.47 -32.71
N LYS A 12 -1.80 5.13 -32.33
CA LYS A 12 -0.96 5.88 -33.28
C LYS A 12 0.27 5.08 -33.76
N LYS A 13 0.60 3.96 -33.10
CA LYS A 13 1.75 3.13 -33.40
C LYS A 13 1.35 1.70 -33.71
N LYS A 14 2.16 1.01 -34.51
CA LYS A 14 1.98 -0.41 -34.87
C LYS A 14 1.94 -1.33 -33.63
N LEU A 15 2.65 -0.97 -32.57
CA LEU A 15 2.63 -1.66 -31.27
C LEU A 15 2.31 -0.65 -30.19
N THR A 16 1.24 -0.90 -29.41
CA THR A 16 0.82 -0.05 -28.31
C THR A 16 0.52 -0.92 -27.09
N ALA A 17 1.21 -0.67 -25.97
CA ALA A 17 0.91 -1.32 -24.70
C ALA A 17 -0.20 -0.58 -23.99
N LEU A 18 -1.25 -1.28 -23.61
CA LEU A 18 -2.38 -0.75 -22.83
C LEU A 18 -2.30 -1.20 -21.39
N ARG A 19 -2.32 -0.23 -20.46
CA ARG A 19 -2.52 -0.52 -19.04
C ARG A 19 -4.00 -0.44 -18.73
N LEU A 20 -4.59 -1.56 -18.33
CA LEU A 20 -6.00 -1.64 -17.96
C LEU A 20 -6.08 -1.72 -16.42
N GLU A 21 -6.87 -0.85 -15.81
CA GLU A 21 -7.17 -0.91 -14.38
C GLU A 21 -8.40 -1.76 -14.16
N TYR A 22 -8.23 -2.81 -13.36
CA TYR A 22 -9.32 -3.68 -12.94
C TYR A 22 -9.65 -3.38 -11.48
N GLN A 23 -10.89 -2.98 -11.23
CA GLN A 23 -11.42 -2.75 -9.90
C GLN A 23 -12.53 -3.73 -9.60
N ASN A 24 -12.44 -4.41 -8.48
CA ASN A 24 -13.48 -5.27 -7.95
C ASN A 24 -13.75 -4.90 -6.50
N SER A 25 -14.99 -5.06 -6.06
CA SER A 25 -15.40 -4.86 -4.67
C SER A 25 -14.95 -5.99 -3.76
N LEU A 26 -14.76 -7.19 -4.30
CA LEU A 26 -14.35 -8.38 -3.58
C LEU A 26 -12.87 -8.66 -3.82
N ARG A 27 -12.17 -9.08 -2.77
CA ARG A 27 -10.81 -9.61 -2.86
C ARG A 27 -10.83 -11.06 -3.35
N GLY A 28 -9.69 -11.55 -3.79
CA GLY A 28 -9.52 -12.94 -4.20
C GLY A 28 -9.01 -13.08 -5.63
N GLU A 29 -9.26 -14.23 -6.19
CA GLU A 29 -8.81 -14.60 -7.52
C GLU A 29 -9.95 -14.48 -8.53
N PHE A 30 -9.67 -13.80 -9.62
CA PHE A 30 -10.61 -13.60 -10.73
C PHE A 30 -9.93 -13.92 -12.04
N TYR A 31 -10.71 -14.43 -12.99
CA TYR A 31 -10.23 -14.69 -14.33
C TYR A 31 -10.78 -13.64 -15.29
N LEU A 32 -9.87 -13.06 -16.06
CA LEU A 32 -10.25 -12.18 -17.15
C LEU A 32 -10.55 -13.03 -18.38
N ASN A 33 -11.82 -13.42 -18.50
CA ASN A 33 -12.23 -14.39 -19.52
C ASN A 33 -12.43 -13.75 -20.90
N LYS A 34 -12.86 -12.48 -20.95
CA LYS A 34 -13.22 -11.82 -22.20
C LYS A 34 -12.97 -10.32 -22.14
N LEU A 35 -12.25 -9.85 -23.14
CA LEU A 35 -12.14 -8.42 -23.48
C LEU A 35 -12.78 -8.17 -24.83
N ILE A 36 -13.50 -7.07 -24.93
CA ILE A 36 -14.16 -6.66 -26.18
C ILE A 36 -13.51 -5.35 -26.62
N LEU A 37 -12.85 -5.38 -27.76
CA LEU A 37 -12.36 -4.20 -28.45
C LEU A 37 -13.39 -3.77 -29.49
N LYS A 38 -13.82 -2.51 -29.42
CA LYS A 38 -14.71 -1.90 -30.41
C LYS A 38 -13.98 -0.75 -31.08
N SER A 39 -14.05 -0.68 -32.38
CA SER A 39 -13.55 0.44 -33.16
C SER A 39 -14.66 1.05 -34.01
N ILE A 40 -14.61 2.36 -34.20
CA ILE A 40 -15.53 3.12 -35.06
C ILE A 40 -14.62 3.92 -36.01
N TYR A 41 -14.08 3.24 -37.00
CA TYR A 41 -13.17 3.83 -37.99
C TYR A 41 -13.41 3.21 -39.37
N PRO A 42 -13.28 3.99 -40.47
CA PRO A 42 -13.10 5.44 -40.54
C PRO A 42 -14.39 6.22 -40.45
N PHE A 43 -14.31 7.50 -40.08
CA PHE A 43 -15.40 8.49 -40.08
C PHE A 43 -16.68 8.09 -39.30
N GLY A 44 -16.60 7.12 -38.36
CA GLY A 44 -17.77 6.68 -37.62
C GLY A 44 -18.71 5.75 -38.39
N VAL A 45 -18.41 5.41 -39.62
CA VAL A 45 -19.30 4.61 -40.50
C VAL A 45 -19.12 3.11 -40.23
N ILE A 46 -17.87 2.66 -40.12
CA ILE A 46 -17.56 1.23 -39.93
C ILE A 46 -17.41 0.92 -38.44
N ARG A 47 -18.22 -0.01 -37.94
CA ARG A 47 -18.12 -0.51 -36.57
C ARG A 47 -17.55 -1.91 -36.56
N THR A 48 -16.36 -2.07 -35.96
CA THR A 48 -15.75 -3.38 -35.78
C THR A 48 -15.77 -3.79 -34.29
N LYS A 49 -15.90 -5.08 -34.04
CA LYS A 49 -15.91 -5.66 -32.72
C LYS A 49 -15.05 -6.92 -32.73
N THR A 50 -14.03 -6.94 -31.88
CA THR A 50 -13.15 -8.10 -31.71
C THR A 50 -13.22 -8.59 -30.29
N ASN A 51 -13.34 -9.88 -30.10
CA ASN A 51 -13.34 -10.53 -28.79
C ASN A 51 -11.96 -11.14 -28.55
N PHE A 52 -11.37 -10.82 -27.40
CA PHE A 52 -10.13 -11.42 -26.91
C PHE A 52 -10.45 -12.27 -25.68
N TYR A 53 -9.82 -13.42 -25.58
CA TYR A 53 -9.96 -14.34 -24.45
C TYR A 53 -8.59 -14.56 -23.78
N PRO A 54 -8.12 -13.63 -22.96
CA PRO A 54 -6.74 -13.64 -22.44
C PRO A 54 -6.47 -14.76 -21.45
N LYS A 55 -7.51 -15.38 -20.88
CA LYS A 55 -7.40 -16.42 -19.82
C LYS A 55 -6.43 -16.01 -18.68
N THR A 56 -6.36 -14.72 -18.39
CA THR A 56 -5.42 -14.17 -17.43
C THR A 56 -6.02 -14.19 -16.03
N LYS A 57 -5.23 -14.67 -15.09
CA LYS A 57 -5.56 -14.69 -13.67
C LYS A 57 -5.22 -13.32 -13.05
N ILE A 58 -6.18 -12.73 -12.35
CA ILE A 58 -6.04 -11.47 -11.65
C ILE A 58 -6.24 -11.72 -10.16
N ILE A 59 -5.31 -11.24 -9.33
CA ILE A 59 -5.43 -11.29 -7.88
C ILE A 59 -5.80 -9.91 -7.38
N VAL A 60 -6.93 -9.81 -6.70
CA VAL A 60 -7.42 -8.57 -6.08
C VAL A 60 -7.09 -8.62 -4.60
N TYR A 61 -6.24 -7.71 -4.15
CA TYR A 61 -5.84 -7.58 -2.75
C TYR A 61 -6.92 -6.87 -1.93
N PRO A 62 -6.94 -7.09 -0.59
CA PRO A 62 -7.80 -6.32 0.30
C PRO A 62 -7.53 -4.82 0.17
N LYS A 63 -8.56 -4.02 0.38
CA LYS A 63 -8.47 -2.56 0.27
C LYS A 63 -7.57 -2.01 1.38
N LYS A 64 -6.69 -1.06 1.06
CA LYS A 64 -5.87 -0.39 2.07
C LYS A 64 -6.73 0.60 2.86
N ILE A 65 -7.02 0.30 4.13
CA ILE A 65 -7.79 1.17 5.04
C ILE A 65 -6.95 1.45 6.28
N LYS A 66 -6.80 2.74 6.61
CA LYS A 66 -6.09 3.14 7.84
C LYS A 66 -6.91 2.68 9.05
N PRO A 67 -6.32 1.93 9.99
CA PRO A 67 -6.98 1.59 11.25
C PRO A 67 -7.22 2.84 12.10
N THR A 68 -8.14 2.75 13.04
CA THR A 68 -8.33 3.80 14.07
C THR A 68 -7.11 3.84 14.99
N ASP A 69 -6.89 4.97 15.67
CA ASP A 69 -5.74 5.14 16.55
C ASP A 69 -5.77 4.15 17.74
N SER A 70 -6.97 3.78 18.20
CA SER A 70 -7.15 2.71 19.20
C SER A 70 -6.66 1.36 18.70
N LEU A 71 -6.99 0.98 17.46
CA LEU A 71 -6.51 -0.26 16.85
C LEU A 71 -5.00 -0.22 16.57
N LEU A 72 -4.46 0.93 16.19
CA LEU A 72 -3.01 1.07 16.02
C LEU A 72 -2.26 0.85 17.34
N SER A 73 -2.80 1.32 18.46
CA SER A 73 -2.21 1.06 19.79
C SER A 73 -2.32 -0.40 20.18
N GLU A 74 -3.44 -1.06 19.86
CA GLU A 74 -3.68 -2.48 20.12
C GLU A 74 -2.74 -3.37 19.29
N PHE A 75 -2.49 -3.02 18.03
CA PHE A 75 -1.46 -3.68 17.22
C PHE A 75 -0.02 -3.50 17.77
N ALA A 76 0.15 -2.82 18.90
CA ALA A 76 1.46 -2.44 19.49
C ALA A 76 2.42 -1.74 18.52
N ILE A 77 1.89 -1.20 17.44
CA ILE A 77 2.65 -0.61 16.34
C ILE A 77 3.03 0.83 16.67
N SER A 78 2.21 1.52 17.47
CA SER A 78 2.42 2.91 17.86
C SER A 78 3.71 3.15 18.66
N LYS A 79 4.21 2.13 19.38
CA LYS A 79 5.46 2.22 20.14
C LYS A 79 6.72 2.05 19.28
N ASN A 80 6.59 1.41 18.12
CA ASN A 80 7.72 1.02 17.27
C ASN A 80 7.86 1.82 15.97
N ILE A 81 6.79 2.48 15.53
CA ILE A 81 6.82 3.42 14.40
C ILE A 81 6.60 4.82 14.97
N LYS A 82 7.63 5.40 15.54
CA LYS A 82 7.67 6.86 15.60
C LYS A 82 7.98 7.34 14.19
N LEU A 83 6.95 7.77 13.48
CA LEU A 83 7.11 8.70 12.39
C LEU A 83 7.98 9.84 12.93
N ASP A 84 8.87 10.42 12.11
CA ASP A 84 9.70 11.58 12.50
C ASP A 84 8.79 12.66 13.11
N GLU A 85 8.34 12.45 14.35
CA GLU A 85 7.54 13.41 15.08
C GLU A 85 8.46 14.51 15.52
N PHE A 86 8.09 15.71 15.14
CA PHE A 86 8.73 16.92 15.63
C PHE A 86 8.59 16.94 17.16
N GLU A 87 9.69 16.69 17.87
CA GLU A 87 9.72 16.65 19.33
C GLU A 87 9.86 18.05 19.93
N GLY A 88 10.45 18.99 19.18
CA GLY A 88 10.68 20.33 19.70
C GLY A 88 11.72 21.11 18.91
N ILE A 89 12.13 22.19 19.51
CA ILE A 89 13.17 23.09 19.01
C ILE A 89 14.17 23.27 20.14
N ASP A 90 15.44 23.06 19.84
CA ASP A 90 16.56 23.33 20.76
C ASP A 90 17.50 24.38 20.18
N GLU A 91 18.36 24.95 20.99
CA GLU A 91 19.39 25.85 20.51
C GLU A 91 20.41 25.11 19.65
N TYR A 92 20.80 25.73 18.54
CA TYR A 92 21.83 25.18 17.64
C TYR A 92 23.16 25.09 18.35
N LYS A 93 23.78 23.93 18.28
CA LYS A 93 25.15 23.67 18.75
C LYS A 93 26.09 23.45 17.56
N TYR A 94 27.34 23.85 17.72
CA TYR A 94 28.34 23.65 16.67
C TYR A 94 28.47 22.15 16.33
N GLY A 95 28.20 21.81 15.05
CA GLY A 95 28.17 20.43 14.58
C GLY A 95 26.78 19.91 14.23
N ASP A 96 25.71 20.62 14.56
CA ASP A 96 24.35 20.25 14.18
C ASP A 96 24.13 20.43 12.67
N ASN A 97 23.26 19.57 12.13
CA ASN A 97 22.95 19.58 10.70
C ASN A 97 22.18 20.81 10.29
N TYR A 98 22.75 21.63 9.41
CA TYR A 98 22.17 22.87 8.88
C TYR A 98 20.78 22.68 8.22
N SER A 99 20.48 21.53 7.66
CA SER A 99 19.18 21.24 7.05
C SER A 99 18.03 21.19 8.07
N LYS A 100 18.36 21.00 9.35
CA LYS A 100 17.38 20.94 10.45
C LYS A 100 17.12 22.29 11.10
N ILE A 101 17.76 23.38 10.67
CA ILE A 101 17.59 24.71 11.27
C ILE A 101 16.14 25.19 11.07
N ALA A 102 15.54 25.66 12.16
CA ALA A 102 14.21 26.25 12.17
C ALA A 102 14.26 27.73 11.79
N TRP A 103 14.55 28.04 10.53
CA TRP A 103 14.76 29.41 10.04
C TRP A 103 13.67 30.40 10.44
N LYS A 104 12.41 29.97 10.52
CA LYS A 104 11.28 30.83 10.93
C LYS A 104 11.32 31.29 12.40
N LYS A 105 12.08 30.60 13.24
CA LYS A 105 12.22 30.91 14.68
C LYS A 105 13.62 31.34 15.07
N SER A 106 14.58 31.26 14.14
CA SER A 106 15.96 31.68 14.36
C SER A 106 16.08 33.19 14.11
N THR A 107 16.85 33.84 14.99
CA THR A 107 17.26 35.26 14.85
C THR A 107 18.73 35.30 14.45
N ILE A 108 19.25 36.57 14.22
CA ILE A 108 20.67 36.77 13.85
C ILE A 108 21.59 36.22 14.95
N ASP A 109 21.19 36.37 16.22
CA ASP A 109 22.01 36.02 17.39
C ASP A 109 21.75 34.61 17.91
N LYS A 110 20.55 34.04 17.62
CA LYS A 110 20.17 32.70 18.12
C LYS A 110 19.60 31.83 17.01
N LYS A 111 20.26 30.73 16.72
CA LYS A 111 19.79 29.72 15.78
C LYS A 111 19.16 28.56 16.55
N TYR A 112 18.06 28.05 16.02
CA TYR A 112 17.32 26.95 16.59
C TYR A 112 17.26 25.77 15.61
N VAL A 113 17.39 24.56 16.13
CA VAL A 113 17.33 23.31 15.36
C VAL A 113 16.05 22.56 15.70
N LYS A 114 15.40 22.02 14.69
CA LYS A 114 14.28 21.09 14.87
C LYS A 114 14.82 19.76 15.37
N ILE A 115 14.37 19.33 16.52
CA ILE A 115 14.63 18.01 17.05
C ILE A 115 13.56 17.06 16.50
N PHE A 116 14.02 16.04 15.84
CA PHE A 116 13.18 14.91 15.45
C PHE A 116 13.60 13.72 16.31
N SER A 117 12.65 12.91 16.74
CA SER A 117 12.95 11.68 17.45
C SER A 117 13.94 10.85 16.65
N ASP A 118 15.02 10.45 17.27
CA ASP A 118 15.95 9.52 16.65
C ASP A 118 15.17 8.28 16.20
N LYS A 119 15.41 7.86 14.95
CA LYS A 119 14.88 6.61 14.40
C LYS A 119 15.33 5.46 15.33
N LYS A 120 14.55 5.17 16.37
CA LYS A 120 14.75 3.91 17.10
C LYS A 120 14.65 2.82 16.04
N LYS A 121 15.71 2.02 15.90
CA LYS A 121 15.70 0.80 15.09
C LYS A 121 14.39 0.08 15.38
N ILE A 122 13.53 0.00 14.37
CA ILE A 122 12.24 -0.66 14.49
C ILE A 122 12.58 -2.10 14.80
N SER A 123 12.32 -2.51 16.05
CA SER A 123 12.48 -3.90 16.47
C SER A 123 11.52 -4.76 15.64
N ASN A 124 11.90 -6.01 15.41
CA ASN A 124 11.03 -6.98 14.72
C ASN A 124 9.68 -7.00 15.42
N SER A 125 8.66 -6.49 14.76
CA SER A 125 7.30 -6.43 15.27
C SER A 125 6.54 -7.65 14.79
N ILE A 126 5.82 -8.29 15.71
CA ILE A 126 4.97 -9.44 15.38
C ILE A 126 3.51 -8.97 15.40
N LEU A 127 2.84 -9.11 14.27
CA LEU A 127 1.42 -8.87 14.12
C LEU A 127 0.67 -10.21 14.09
N ASP A 128 0.00 -10.54 15.18
CA ASP A 128 -0.80 -11.75 15.29
C ASP A 128 -2.25 -11.43 14.92
N ILE A 129 -2.70 -11.90 13.74
CA ILE A 129 -4.05 -11.64 13.21
C ILE A 129 -5.12 -12.31 14.06
N ASP A 130 -4.81 -13.46 14.66
CA ASP A 130 -5.80 -14.26 15.42
C ASP A 130 -6.25 -13.58 16.72
N LYS A 131 -5.50 -12.61 17.20
CA LYS A 131 -5.85 -11.83 18.41
C LYS A 131 -7.01 -10.84 18.19
N PHE A 132 -7.36 -10.54 16.95
CA PHE A 132 -8.33 -9.50 16.58
C PHE A 132 -9.68 -10.06 16.13
N ASN A 133 -10.14 -11.15 16.75
CA ASN A 133 -11.42 -11.82 16.42
C ASN A 133 -12.66 -10.96 16.65
N HIS A 134 -12.55 -9.85 17.39
CA HIS A 134 -13.63 -8.90 17.66
C HIS A 134 -13.90 -7.94 16.48
N ILE A 135 -13.03 -7.91 15.48
CA ILE A 135 -13.13 -7.04 14.31
C ILE A 135 -13.70 -7.83 13.13
N ASN A 136 -14.52 -7.17 12.31
CA ASN A 136 -14.94 -7.77 11.04
C ASN A 136 -13.70 -8.20 10.23
N PHE A 137 -13.67 -9.48 9.81
CA PHE A 137 -12.51 -10.09 9.17
C PHE A 137 -12.04 -9.32 7.91
N GLU A 138 -12.96 -8.85 7.08
CA GLU A 138 -12.60 -8.05 5.88
C GLU A 138 -12.00 -6.70 6.25
N GLN A 139 -12.51 -6.07 7.29
CA GLN A 139 -11.96 -4.82 7.82
C GLN A 139 -10.58 -5.05 8.44
N LEU A 140 -10.41 -6.13 9.19
CA LEU A 140 -9.13 -6.53 9.77
C LEU A 140 -8.07 -6.72 8.68
N LEU A 141 -8.38 -7.48 7.62
CA LEU A 141 -7.44 -7.67 6.50
C LEU A 141 -7.08 -6.36 5.80
N SER A 142 -8.04 -5.45 5.67
CA SER A 142 -7.80 -4.12 5.09
C SER A 142 -6.86 -3.28 5.94
N ASN A 143 -6.99 -3.36 7.27
CA ASN A 143 -6.10 -2.73 8.23
C ASN A 143 -4.69 -3.35 8.20
N VAL A 144 -4.61 -4.69 8.13
CA VAL A 144 -3.34 -5.42 8.02
C VAL A 144 -2.58 -5.00 6.73
N VAL A 145 -3.28 -4.87 5.60
CA VAL A 145 -2.66 -4.37 4.34
C VAL A 145 -2.09 -2.97 4.53
N TYR A 146 -2.79 -2.10 5.26
CA TYR A 146 -2.28 -0.75 5.57
C TYR A 146 -0.96 -0.84 6.35
N ILE A 147 -0.93 -1.65 7.41
CA ILE A 147 0.23 -1.83 8.28
C ILE A 147 1.41 -2.42 7.48
N VAL A 148 1.18 -3.49 6.72
CA VAL A 148 2.22 -4.12 5.88
C VAL A 148 2.85 -3.11 4.93
N LYS A 149 2.04 -2.32 4.24
CA LYS A 149 2.55 -1.28 3.34
C LYS A 149 3.28 -0.16 4.07
N LEU A 150 2.85 0.19 5.28
CA LEU A 150 3.52 1.18 6.12
C LEU A 150 4.92 0.70 6.52
N TYR A 151 5.05 -0.55 7.00
CA TYR A 151 6.33 -1.14 7.35
C TYR A 151 7.25 -1.26 6.13
N TYR A 152 6.73 -1.71 5.00
CA TYR A 152 7.49 -1.79 3.76
C TYR A 152 8.03 -0.42 3.31
N THR A 153 7.21 0.63 3.36
CA THR A 153 7.63 2.00 3.00
C THR A 153 8.72 2.52 3.93
N ASN A 154 8.64 2.20 5.23
CA ASN A 154 9.61 2.60 6.25
C ASN A 154 10.84 1.67 6.31
N LYS A 155 10.94 0.69 5.41
CA LYS A 155 12.02 -0.33 5.40
C LYS A 155 12.19 -1.03 6.74
N ALA A 156 11.09 -1.37 7.37
CA ALA A 156 11.01 -2.00 8.67
C ALA A 156 10.60 -3.46 8.55
N ASN A 157 11.13 -4.31 9.43
CA ASN A 157 10.79 -5.71 9.45
C ASN A 157 9.47 -5.94 10.21
N LEU A 158 8.60 -6.78 9.68
CA LEU A 158 7.34 -7.16 10.29
C LEU A 158 7.13 -8.65 10.08
N THR A 159 6.81 -9.36 11.16
CA THR A 159 6.38 -10.75 11.08
C THR A 159 4.86 -10.81 11.28
N ILE A 160 4.16 -11.40 10.35
CA ILE A 160 2.71 -11.62 10.42
C ILE A 160 2.48 -13.06 10.80
N LYS A 161 1.71 -13.27 11.87
CA LYS A 161 1.24 -14.57 12.29
C LYS A 161 -0.26 -14.70 12.03
N HIS A 162 -0.67 -15.79 11.42
CA HIS A 162 -2.08 -16.17 11.26
C HIS A 162 -2.22 -17.67 11.28
N LYS A 163 -2.94 -18.20 12.27
CA LYS A 163 -2.98 -19.63 12.59
C LYS A 163 -1.54 -20.14 12.79
N ASP A 164 -1.15 -21.20 12.12
CA ASP A 164 0.21 -21.78 12.23
C ASP A 164 1.20 -21.24 11.18
N LYS A 165 0.82 -20.15 10.46
CA LYS A 165 1.65 -19.60 9.39
C LYS A 165 2.31 -18.30 9.83
N PHE A 166 3.61 -18.19 9.51
CA PHE A 166 4.40 -16.99 9.73
C PHE A 166 4.87 -16.44 8.39
N PHE A 167 4.75 -15.13 8.22
CA PHE A 167 5.22 -14.42 7.04
C PHE A 167 6.11 -13.27 7.48
N GLU A 168 7.34 -13.26 6.98
CA GLU A 168 8.30 -12.21 7.28
C GLU A 168 8.31 -11.19 6.13
N LEU A 169 8.22 -9.93 6.49
CA LEU A 169 8.36 -8.81 5.59
C LEU A 169 9.81 -8.33 5.65
N ASP A 170 10.61 -8.79 4.71
CA ASP A 170 12.00 -8.36 4.52
C ASP A 170 12.00 -7.31 3.41
N ASN A 171 12.08 -6.10 3.61
CA ASN A 171 12.23 -5.00 2.62
C ASN A 171 12.32 -5.39 1.12
N ASN A 172 11.91 -6.61 0.76
CA ASN A 172 11.93 -7.18 -0.57
C ASN A 172 10.50 -7.16 -1.16
N GLN A 173 10.39 -6.81 -2.45
CA GLN A 173 9.12 -6.83 -3.18
C GLN A 173 8.47 -8.23 -3.22
N GLN A 174 9.28 -9.28 -3.18
CA GLN A 174 8.79 -10.66 -3.20
C GLN A 174 8.05 -11.00 -1.90
N SER A 175 8.63 -10.68 -0.73
CA SER A 175 7.99 -10.90 0.58
C SER A 175 6.69 -10.12 0.71
N LEU A 176 6.68 -8.85 0.27
CA LEU A 176 5.46 -8.04 0.20
C LEU A 176 4.38 -8.71 -0.65
N ASN A 177 4.74 -9.16 -1.85
CA ASN A 177 3.80 -9.81 -2.76
C ASN A 177 3.26 -11.13 -2.20
N GLN A 178 4.09 -11.91 -1.51
CA GLN A 178 3.67 -13.15 -0.85
C GLN A 178 2.63 -12.88 0.23
N ILE A 179 2.88 -11.89 1.09
CA ILE A 179 1.95 -11.48 2.15
C ILE A 179 0.63 -11.00 1.55
N LEU A 180 0.67 -10.07 0.59
CA LEU A 180 -0.53 -9.55 -0.05
C LEU A 180 -1.33 -10.63 -0.75
N LYS A 181 -0.65 -11.57 -1.41
CA LYS A 181 -1.28 -12.73 -2.05
C LYS A 181 -1.96 -13.63 -1.02
N TYR A 182 -1.30 -13.92 0.10
CA TYR A 182 -1.90 -14.67 1.19
C TYR A 182 -3.17 -14.00 1.72
N LEU A 183 -3.11 -12.69 2.02
CA LEU A 183 -4.26 -11.91 2.48
C LEU A 183 -5.41 -11.85 1.47
N ALA A 184 -5.13 -12.01 0.17
CA ALA A 184 -6.16 -12.10 -0.86
C ALA A 184 -6.93 -13.42 -0.83
N TYR A 185 -6.27 -14.52 -0.46
CA TYR A 185 -6.86 -15.86 -0.49
C TYR A 185 -7.41 -16.35 0.85
N VAL A 186 -6.94 -15.77 1.97
CA VAL A 186 -7.33 -16.23 3.30
C VAL A 186 -8.83 -16.06 3.48
N LYS A 187 -9.48 -17.11 3.99
CA LYS A 187 -10.90 -17.11 4.39
C LYS A 187 -10.98 -17.20 5.90
N ASN A 188 -12.07 -16.67 6.43
CA ASN A 188 -12.37 -16.77 7.85
C ASN A 188 -12.55 -18.24 8.26
#